data_547d697d47aba5bda07cad5cbe3cad89
#
_entry.id   547d697d47aba5bda07cad5cbe3cad89
#
_cell.length_a   1.000
_cell.length_b   1.000
_cell.length_c   1.000
_cell.angle_alpha   90.00
_cell.angle_beta   90.00
_cell.angle_gamma   90.00
#
_symmetry.space_group_name_H-M   'P 1'
#
loop_
_entity.id
_entity.type
_entity.pdbx_description
1 polymer ?
#
loop_
_entity_poly.entity_id
_entity_poly.type
_entity_poly.pdbx_seq_one_letter_code
_entity_poly.pdbx_strand_id
1 'polypeptide(L)'
;MTEYKISYAPPRGTPLGTNLAFKVGTKVVIPLLNLVGKKVWRGGENIPKSGKAIVASNHVSYLDVLFLTHFLYCNGRAPRYIGKEGVFKVPVIGKIVLAAGMVPVARESKDASKALDHALRLLEMGHCVGVYPEGTLTRDAQGWPMVAKTGLARLAIATRTPIVPIAQWGSQIVMPTYGKKIKLFPRTPINVLAGKPLDLSPWYGKESDPEALREATAFVMRELTNLLEELRGEKRPVEIFDPHNSALPRTGNFKKGKKK
;
A
#
# COMPACT_ATOMS: atom_id res chain seq x y z
N MET A 1 2.49 -1.76 -26.52
CA MET A 1 2.43 -1.40 -25.09
C MET A 1 2.00 0.05 -25.02
N THR A 2 0.98 0.37 -24.22
CA THR A 2 0.56 1.78 -24.04
C THR A 2 1.64 2.49 -23.25
N GLU A 3 2.30 3.48 -23.84
CA GLU A 3 3.29 4.29 -23.15
C GLU A 3 2.58 5.33 -22.29
N TYR A 4 2.77 5.22 -20.96
CA TYR A 4 2.18 6.15 -20.01
C TYR A 4 3.17 7.28 -19.70
N LYS A 5 2.73 8.53 -19.86
CA LYS A 5 3.53 9.69 -19.47
C LYS A 5 3.54 9.85 -17.95
N ILE A 6 4.59 9.36 -17.29
CA ILE A 6 4.76 9.44 -15.84
C ILE A 6 5.53 10.72 -15.50
N SER A 7 5.05 11.47 -14.51
CA SER A 7 5.71 12.67 -14.02
C SER A 7 6.55 12.37 -12.78
N TYR A 8 7.82 12.69 -12.82
CA TYR A 8 8.77 12.59 -11.69
C TYR A 8 9.15 13.97 -11.12
N ALA A 9 8.36 15.01 -11.40
CA ALA A 9 8.62 16.32 -10.81
C ALA A 9 8.60 16.25 -9.27
N PRO A 10 9.45 17.04 -8.58
CA PRO A 10 9.46 17.08 -7.12
C PRO A 10 8.07 17.36 -6.54
N PRO A 11 7.76 16.81 -5.35
CA PRO A 11 6.44 16.97 -4.74
C PRO A 11 6.21 18.44 -4.36
N ARG A 12 5.01 18.94 -4.69
CA ARG A 12 4.55 20.30 -4.39
C ARG A 12 3.14 20.23 -3.80
N GLY A 13 2.62 21.37 -3.41
CA GLY A 13 1.25 21.52 -2.95
C GLY A 13 1.06 21.23 -1.46
N THR A 14 -0.17 21.42 -1.00
CA THR A 14 -0.59 21.16 0.36
C THR A 14 -1.87 20.34 0.33
N PRO A 15 -1.88 19.13 0.89
CA PRO A 15 -0.74 18.33 1.40
C PRO A 15 0.41 18.11 0.40
N LEU A 16 1.63 17.90 0.90
CA LEU A 16 2.81 17.73 0.06
C LEU A 16 2.67 16.53 -0.89
N GLY A 17 2.92 16.77 -2.18
CA GLY A 17 2.76 15.79 -3.25
C GLY A 17 1.43 15.90 -3.99
N THR A 18 0.52 16.81 -3.61
CA THR A 18 -0.74 17.01 -4.32
C THR A 18 -0.56 17.84 -5.58
N ASN A 19 -1.31 17.49 -6.61
CA ASN A 19 -1.57 18.31 -7.79
C ASN A 19 -3.08 18.55 -7.92
N LEU A 20 -3.51 19.25 -8.97
CA LEU A 20 -4.93 19.56 -9.19
C LEU A 20 -5.78 18.28 -9.29
N ALA A 21 -5.35 17.29 -10.06
CA ALA A 21 -6.08 16.03 -10.24
C ALA A 21 -6.23 15.27 -8.91
N PHE A 22 -5.17 15.24 -8.10
CA PHE A 22 -5.21 14.64 -6.76
C PHE A 22 -6.21 15.37 -5.85
N LYS A 23 -6.18 16.72 -5.85
CA LYS A 23 -7.08 17.54 -5.03
C LYS A 23 -8.56 17.37 -5.46
N VAL A 24 -8.83 17.35 -6.75
CA VAL A 24 -10.20 17.11 -7.27
C VAL A 24 -10.65 15.70 -6.90
N GLY A 25 -9.79 14.69 -7.10
CA GLY A 25 -10.10 13.31 -6.72
C GLY A 25 -10.41 13.17 -5.24
N THR A 26 -9.62 13.78 -4.35
CA THR A 26 -9.86 13.71 -2.91
C THR A 26 -11.12 14.45 -2.48
N LYS A 27 -11.49 15.57 -3.11
CA LYS A 27 -12.75 16.27 -2.85
C LYS A 27 -14.00 15.43 -3.15
N VAL A 28 -13.90 14.47 -4.08
CA VAL A 28 -14.99 13.54 -4.39
C VAL A 28 -14.92 12.29 -3.52
N VAL A 29 -13.73 11.70 -3.41
CA VAL A 29 -13.55 10.39 -2.76
C VAL A 29 -13.69 10.48 -1.23
N ILE A 30 -13.13 11.51 -0.60
CA ILE A 30 -13.17 11.63 0.87
C ILE A 30 -14.60 11.69 1.44
N PRO A 31 -15.53 12.50 0.91
CA PRO A 31 -16.92 12.46 1.37
C PRO A 31 -17.57 11.07 1.24
N LEU A 32 -17.33 10.37 0.13
CA LEU A 32 -17.85 9.01 -0.07
C LEU A 32 -17.26 8.01 0.95
N LEU A 33 -15.96 8.11 1.26
CA LEU A 33 -15.35 7.29 2.29
C LEU A 33 -15.90 7.61 3.69
N ASN A 34 -16.18 8.87 3.97
CA ASN A 34 -16.79 9.30 5.24
C ASN A 34 -18.26 8.85 5.36
N LEU A 35 -18.96 8.62 4.24
CA LEU A 35 -20.32 8.09 4.26
C LEU A 35 -20.34 6.63 4.76
N VAL A 36 -19.36 5.82 4.36
CA VAL A 36 -19.32 4.37 4.68
C VAL A 36 -18.44 4.05 5.88
N GLY A 37 -17.46 4.90 6.20
CA GLY A 37 -16.45 4.66 7.26
C GLY A 37 -16.46 5.71 8.36
N LYS A 38 -16.19 5.28 9.60
CA LYS A 38 -15.85 6.14 10.73
C LYS A 38 -14.33 6.09 10.93
N LYS A 39 -13.67 7.23 11.00
CA LYS A 39 -12.22 7.32 11.22
C LYS A 39 -11.87 6.93 12.65
N VAL A 40 -11.01 5.93 12.81
CA VAL A 40 -10.39 5.53 14.08
C VAL A 40 -8.89 5.45 13.82
N TRP A 41 -8.22 6.61 13.85
CA TRP A 41 -6.87 6.77 13.36
C TRP A 41 -5.92 7.18 14.47
N ARG A 42 -4.72 6.56 14.48
CA ARG A 42 -3.64 6.83 15.44
C ARG A 42 -2.30 6.87 14.72
N GLY A 43 -1.28 7.48 15.33
CA GLY A 43 0.10 7.51 14.83
C GLY A 43 0.34 8.45 13.65
N GLY A 44 -0.57 9.40 13.37
CA GLY A 44 -0.39 10.37 12.28
C GLY A 44 0.86 11.25 12.41
N GLU A 45 1.36 11.43 13.62
CA GLU A 45 2.61 12.12 13.95
C GLU A 45 3.84 11.40 13.40
N ASN A 46 3.78 10.09 13.19
CA ASN A 46 4.85 9.27 12.64
C ASN A 46 5.02 9.45 11.11
N ILE A 47 4.09 10.15 10.46
CA ILE A 47 4.17 10.39 9.01
C ILE A 47 5.13 11.54 8.73
N PRO A 48 6.27 11.31 8.01
CA PRO A 48 7.22 12.36 7.67
C PRO A 48 6.56 13.48 6.88
N LYS A 49 6.65 14.71 7.36
CA LYS A 49 5.99 15.88 6.75
C LYS A 49 6.68 16.36 5.47
N SER A 50 7.96 16.01 5.29
CA SER A 50 8.79 16.40 4.12
C SER A 50 9.74 15.28 3.72
N GLY A 51 10.43 15.46 2.61
CA GLY A 51 11.41 14.51 2.09
C GLY A 51 10.81 13.20 1.58
N LYS A 52 11.67 12.29 1.20
CA LYS A 52 11.30 10.95 0.76
C LYS A 52 10.75 10.11 1.92
N ALA A 53 9.73 9.31 1.66
CA ALA A 53 9.16 8.41 2.64
C ALA A 53 8.61 7.15 1.95
N ILE A 54 8.71 6.01 2.61
CA ILE A 54 8.02 4.79 2.23
C ILE A 54 6.98 4.49 3.30
N VAL A 55 5.75 4.20 2.90
CA VAL A 55 4.71 3.68 3.78
C VAL A 55 4.36 2.27 3.35
N ALA A 56 4.36 1.33 4.29
CA ALA A 56 4.04 -0.07 4.04
C ALA A 56 2.78 -0.46 4.79
N SER A 57 1.81 -1.08 4.12
CA SER A 57 0.55 -1.47 4.75
C SER A 57 0.12 -2.88 4.37
N ASN A 58 -0.64 -3.53 5.26
CA ASN A 58 -1.37 -4.76 4.97
C ASN A 58 -2.52 -4.50 3.98
N HIS A 59 -2.97 -5.55 3.30
CA HIS A 59 -3.94 -5.41 2.20
C HIS A 59 -5.10 -6.40 2.31
N VAL A 60 -6.22 -5.98 2.87
CA VAL A 60 -7.41 -6.80 3.14
C VAL A 60 -8.61 -6.47 2.24
N SER A 61 -8.62 -5.28 1.61
CA SER A 61 -9.71 -4.82 0.73
C SER A 61 -9.18 -3.96 -0.41
N TYR A 62 -9.89 -3.92 -1.53
CA TYR A 62 -9.60 -2.94 -2.60
C TYR A 62 -9.78 -1.48 -2.15
N LEU A 63 -10.52 -1.23 -1.06
CA LEU A 63 -10.69 0.11 -0.49
C LEU A 63 -9.51 0.58 0.37
N ASP A 64 -8.58 -0.30 0.73
CA ASP A 64 -7.43 0.04 1.58
C ASP A 64 -6.62 1.20 1.02
N VAL A 65 -6.39 1.20 -0.30
CA VAL A 65 -5.64 2.26 -0.98
C VAL A 65 -6.31 3.63 -0.79
N LEU A 66 -7.64 3.66 -0.81
CA LEU A 66 -8.40 4.90 -0.66
C LEU A 66 -8.39 5.38 0.80
N PHE A 67 -8.59 4.47 1.76
CA PHE A 67 -8.55 4.82 3.18
C PHE A 67 -7.13 5.20 3.63
N LEU A 68 -6.10 4.50 3.17
CA LEU A 68 -4.71 4.88 3.43
C LEU A 68 -4.36 6.23 2.82
N THR A 69 -4.80 6.48 1.58
CA THR A 69 -4.63 7.80 0.94
C THR A 69 -5.31 8.90 1.75
N HIS A 70 -6.53 8.64 2.25
CA HIS A 70 -7.27 9.59 3.08
C HIS A 70 -6.53 9.89 4.40
N PHE A 71 -6.02 8.84 5.07
CA PHE A 71 -5.22 9.00 6.28
C PHE A 71 -3.96 9.83 6.02
N LEU A 72 -3.18 9.49 4.99
CA LEU A 72 -1.95 10.20 4.64
C LEU A 72 -2.22 11.64 4.21
N TYR A 73 -3.28 11.87 3.44
CA TYR A 73 -3.71 13.20 3.02
C TYR A 73 -4.02 14.10 4.22
N CYS A 74 -4.77 13.60 5.20
CA CYS A 74 -5.06 14.32 6.44
C CYS A 74 -3.81 14.57 7.30
N ASN A 75 -2.75 13.75 7.12
CA ASN A 75 -1.47 13.90 7.80
C ASN A 75 -0.41 14.65 6.96
N GLY A 76 -0.84 15.37 5.93
CA GLY A 76 0.02 16.29 5.18
C GLY A 76 0.78 15.67 4.00
N ARG A 77 0.51 14.43 3.61
CA ARG A 77 1.21 13.72 2.51
C ARG A 77 0.24 13.14 1.49
N ALA A 78 0.56 13.34 0.22
CA ALA A 78 -0.10 12.65 -0.88
C ALA A 78 0.79 11.48 -1.37
N PRO A 79 0.37 10.22 -1.16
CA PRO A 79 1.18 9.07 -1.56
C PRO A 79 1.18 8.88 -3.07
N ARG A 80 2.24 8.23 -3.58
CA ARG A 80 2.32 7.66 -4.92
C ARG A 80 2.28 6.15 -4.79
N TYR A 81 1.34 5.51 -5.48
CA TYR A 81 1.27 4.05 -5.51
C TYR A 81 1.70 3.52 -6.86
N ILE A 82 2.32 2.36 -6.83
CA ILE A 82 2.59 1.56 -8.01
C ILE A 82 1.46 0.56 -8.15
N GLY A 83 0.60 0.80 -9.13
CA GLY A 83 -0.65 0.07 -9.31
C GLY A 83 -0.63 -0.90 -10.50
N LYS A 84 -1.47 -1.96 -10.42
CA LYS A 84 -1.68 -2.86 -11.55
C LYS A 84 -2.19 -2.07 -12.77
N GLU A 85 -1.57 -2.28 -13.93
CA GLU A 85 -1.93 -1.60 -15.19
C GLU A 85 -3.44 -1.63 -15.50
N GLY A 86 -4.14 -2.71 -15.14
CA GLY A 86 -5.58 -2.82 -15.35
C GLY A 86 -6.42 -1.73 -14.69
N VAL A 87 -5.94 -1.08 -13.62
CA VAL A 87 -6.63 0.06 -12.98
C VAL A 87 -6.59 1.28 -13.89
N PHE A 88 -5.50 1.48 -14.59
CA PHE A 88 -5.28 2.62 -15.49
C PHE A 88 -6.03 2.48 -16.83
N LYS A 89 -6.48 1.26 -17.17
CA LYS A 89 -7.33 0.99 -18.34
C LYS A 89 -8.82 1.24 -18.08
N VAL A 90 -9.23 1.48 -16.83
CA VAL A 90 -10.62 1.80 -16.51
C VAL A 90 -10.92 3.22 -16.98
N PRO A 91 -11.94 3.43 -17.84
CA PRO A 91 -12.29 4.76 -18.34
C PRO A 91 -12.50 5.76 -17.20
N VAL A 92 -12.08 7.02 -17.38
CA VAL A 92 -12.14 8.11 -16.40
C VAL A 92 -11.23 7.86 -15.17
N ILE A 93 -11.43 6.76 -14.43
CA ILE A 93 -10.63 6.43 -13.24
C ILE A 93 -9.14 6.33 -13.59
N GLY A 94 -8.81 5.61 -14.66
CA GLY A 94 -7.42 5.45 -15.10
C GLY A 94 -6.75 6.79 -15.42
N LYS A 95 -7.46 7.70 -16.06
CA LYS A 95 -6.96 9.06 -16.35
C LYS A 95 -6.73 9.87 -15.06
N ILE A 96 -7.66 9.79 -14.10
CA ILE A 96 -7.56 10.51 -12.83
C ILE A 96 -6.37 10.00 -12.01
N VAL A 97 -6.23 8.68 -11.82
CA VAL A 97 -5.14 8.11 -11.03
C VAL A 97 -3.77 8.34 -11.68
N LEU A 98 -3.67 8.30 -13.02
CA LEU A 98 -2.45 8.64 -13.73
C LEU A 98 -2.11 10.13 -13.56
N ALA A 99 -3.09 11.02 -13.76
CA ALA A 99 -2.92 12.45 -13.57
C ALA A 99 -2.60 12.80 -12.10
N ALA A 100 -3.09 12.03 -11.13
CA ALA A 100 -2.71 12.14 -9.73
C ALA A 100 -1.27 11.65 -9.43
N GLY A 101 -0.57 11.11 -10.44
CA GLY A 101 0.83 10.69 -10.35
C GLY A 101 1.04 9.27 -9.86
N MET A 102 0.03 8.42 -9.94
CA MET A 102 0.19 6.99 -9.71
C MET A 102 0.90 6.34 -10.90
N VAL A 103 1.63 5.26 -10.66
CA VAL A 103 2.47 4.60 -11.67
C VAL A 103 1.87 3.24 -12.06
N PRO A 104 1.53 3.04 -13.35
CA PRO A 104 1.08 1.75 -13.85
C PRO A 104 2.24 0.77 -14.00
N VAL A 105 2.01 -0.47 -13.55
CA VAL A 105 2.96 -1.57 -13.75
C VAL A 105 2.22 -2.83 -14.17
N ALA A 106 2.71 -3.47 -15.24
CA ALA A 106 2.32 -4.82 -15.59
C ALA A 106 3.03 -5.79 -14.64
N ARG A 107 2.28 -6.74 -14.05
CA ARG A 107 2.78 -7.61 -12.96
C ARG A 107 3.45 -8.90 -13.48
N GLU A 108 3.76 -9.00 -14.76
CA GLU A 108 4.47 -10.14 -15.31
C GLU A 108 5.99 -9.97 -15.15
N SER A 109 6.73 -11.04 -15.02
CA SER A 109 8.08 -11.13 -14.44
C SER A 109 9.14 -10.11 -14.87
N LYS A 110 9.06 -9.58 -16.09
CA LYS A 110 9.99 -8.56 -16.61
C LYS A 110 9.64 -7.11 -16.14
N ASP A 111 8.50 -6.88 -15.55
CA ASP A 111 8.03 -5.55 -15.17
C ASP A 111 8.15 -5.26 -13.67
N ALA A 112 8.56 -6.25 -12.87
CA ALA A 112 8.84 -6.04 -11.45
C ALA A 112 10.06 -5.13 -11.24
N SER A 113 11.08 -5.23 -12.11
CA SER A 113 12.23 -4.32 -12.13
C SER A 113 11.82 -2.89 -12.47
N LYS A 114 10.99 -2.71 -13.48
CA LYS A 114 10.47 -1.39 -13.86
C LYS A 114 9.66 -0.73 -12.73
N ALA A 115 8.88 -1.52 -11.99
CA ALA A 115 8.18 -1.04 -10.81
C ALA A 115 9.14 -0.48 -9.76
N LEU A 116 10.23 -1.20 -9.53
CA LEU A 116 11.28 -0.76 -8.60
C LEU A 116 11.96 0.52 -9.09
N ASP A 117 12.32 0.58 -10.39
CA ASP A 117 12.95 1.76 -11.00
C ASP A 117 12.05 3.01 -10.89
N HIS A 118 10.74 2.85 -11.11
CA HIS A 118 9.79 3.94 -10.91
C HIS A 118 9.71 4.39 -9.46
N ALA A 119 9.68 3.45 -8.50
CA ALA A 119 9.67 3.76 -7.08
C ALA A 119 10.95 4.47 -6.63
N LEU A 120 12.11 4.02 -7.11
CA LEU A 120 13.41 4.66 -6.88
C LEU A 120 13.37 6.13 -7.30
N ARG A 121 13.00 6.40 -8.56
CA ARG A 121 12.90 7.77 -9.09
C ARG A 121 11.94 8.66 -8.30
N LEU A 122 10.78 8.12 -7.87
CA LEU A 122 9.84 8.88 -7.04
C LEU A 122 10.44 9.24 -5.68
N LEU A 123 11.17 8.32 -5.05
CA LEU A 123 11.84 8.58 -3.77
C LEU A 123 12.99 9.58 -3.91
N GLU A 124 13.80 9.48 -4.97
CA GLU A 124 14.86 10.45 -5.28
C GLU A 124 14.31 11.87 -5.43
N MET A 125 13.12 12.01 -6.01
CA MET A 125 12.42 13.30 -6.11
C MET A 125 11.77 13.75 -4.78
N GLY A 126 11.80 12.96 -3.71
CA GLY A 126 11.25 13.30 -2.40
C GLY A 126 9.78 12.93 -2.19
N HIS A 127 9.20 12.08 -3.04
CA HIS A 127 7.82 11.63 -2.87
C HIS A 127 7.64 10.66 -1.71
N CYS A 128 6.39 10.56 -1.22
CA CYS A 128 5.93 9.48 -0.36
C CYS A 128 5.43 8.33 -1.24
N VAL A 129 6.04 7.16 -1.13
CA VAL A 129 5.68 5.98 -1.91
C VAL A 129 4.93 4.99 -1.02
N GLY A 130 3.70 4.65 -1.41
CA GLY A 130 2.88 3.64 -0.74
C GLY A 130 3.09 2.25 -1.34
N VAL A 131 3.36 1.28 -0.49
CA VAL A 131 3.61 -0.10 -0.89
C VAL A 131 2.76 -1.06 -0.09
N TYR A 132 2.18 -2.03 -0.76
CA TYR A 132 1.59 -3.22 -0.15
C TYR A 132 2.58 -4.38 -0.35
N PRO A 133 3.34 -4.77 0.69
CA PRO A 133 4.47 -5.71 0.53
C PRO A 133 4.06 -7.07 -0.01
N GLU A 134 2.85 -7.50 0.31
CA GLU A 134 2.24 -8.74 -0.15
C GLU A 134 2.03 -8.77 -1.68
N GLY A 135 1.93 -7.59 -2.32
CA GLY A 135 1.72 -7.43 -3.76
C GLY A 135 0.33 -7.81 -4.25
N THR A 136 -0.56 -8.26 -3.37
CA THR A 136 -1.97 -8.59 -3.64
C THR A 136 -2.76 -8.51 -2.34
N LEU A 137 -4.10 -8.59 -2.39
CA LEU A 137 -4.90 -8.78 -1.19
C LEU A 137 -4.47 -10.06 -0.48
N THR A 138 -4.45 -10.03 0.86
CA THR A 138 -4.09 -11.22 1.64
C THR A 138 -4.96 -12.43 1.27
N ARG A 139 -4.37 -13.60 1.33
CA ARG A 139 -5.06 -14.89 1.15
C ARG A 139 -5.31 -15.60 2.46
N ASP A 140 -4.79 -15.06 3.53
CA ASP A 140 -5.11 -15.53 4.87
C ASP A 140 -6.61 -15.38 5.13
N ALA A 141 -7.24 -16.45 5.62
CA ALA A 141 -8.68 -16.48 5.82
C ALA A 141 -9.17 -15.52 6.91
N GLN A 142 -8.30 -15.23 7.88
CA GLN A 142 -8.56 -14.31 8.99
C GLN A 142 -8.09 -12.87 8.69
N GLY A 143 -7.49 -12.64 7.51
CA GLY A 143 -7.04 -11.32 7.08
C GLY A 143 -5.69 -10.88 7.65
N TRP A 144 -4.88 -11.78 8.19
CA TRP A 144 -3.52 -11.47 8.60
C TRP A 144 -2.60 -11.26 7.40
N PRO A 145 -1.51 -10.49 7.57
CA PRO A 145 -0.50 -10.35 6.55
C PRO A 145 0.12 -11.71 6.19
N MET A 146 0.40 -11.91 4.93
CA MET A 146 1.08 -13.09 4.42
C MET A 146 2.54 -12.80 4.07
N VAL A 147 3.31 -13.85 3.75
CA VAL A 147 4.70 -13.71 3.28
C VAL A 147 4.78 -12.69 2.15
N ALA A 148 5.67 -11.73 2.30
CA ALA A 148 5.83 -10.58 1.42
C ALA A 148 6.96 -10.77 0.40
N LYS A 149 6.96 -9.91 -0.62
CA LYS A 149 8.03 -9.81 -1.62
C LYS A 149 9.15 -8.92 -1.11
N THR A 150 10.39 -9.24 -1.44
CA THR A 150 11.60 -8.51 -1.01
C THR A 150 11.79 -7.14 -1.68
N GLY A 151 10.95 -6.78 -2.66
CA GLY A 151 11.06 -5.52 -3.39
C GLY A 151 10.97 -4.27 -2.50
N LEU A 152 10.15 -4.31 -1.43
CA LEU A 152 10.05 -3.21 -0.47
C LEU A 152 11.36 -3.01 0.30
N ALA A 153 11.94 -4.08 0.84
CA ALA A 153 13.21 -4.03 1.56
C ALA A 153 14.34 -3.54 0.63
N ARG A 154 14.43 -4.08 -0.58
CA ARG A 154 15.39 -3.63 -1.58
C ARG A 154 15.28 -2.12 -1.86
N LEU A 155 14.05 -1.61 -2.05
CA LEU A 155 13.80 -0.20 -2.28
C LEU A 155 14.27 0.67 -1.11
N ALA A 156 13.91 0.28 0.11
CA ALA A 156 14.26 1.02 1.32
C ALA A 156 15.77 1.04 1.58
N ILE A 157 16.45 -0.10 1.42
CA ILE A 157 17.89 -0.24 1.61
C ILE A 157 18.64 0.58 0.55
N ALA A 158 18.32 0.42 -0.74
CA ALA A 158 18.96 1.11 -1.85
C ALA A 158 18.82 2.65 -1.75
N THR A 159 17.69 3.13 -1.25
CA THR A 159 17.43 4.57 -1.12
C THR A 159 17.76 5.12 0.28
N ARG A 160 18.13 4.28 1.23
CA ARG A 160 18.27 4.63 2.65
C ARG A 160 17.07 5.44 3.16
N THR A 161 15.86 4.93 2.83
CA THR A 161 14.60 5.57 3.21
C THR A 161 13.92 4.74 4.29
N PRO A 162 13.60 5.32 5.45
CA PRO A 162 12.88 4.58 6.49
C PRO A 162 11.48 4.19 6.01
N ILE A 163 11.01 3.03 6.47
CA ILE A 163 9.65 2.55 6.20
C ILE A 163 8.77 2.88 7.40
N VAL A 164 7.65 3.57 7.15
CA VAL A 164 6.59 3.72 8.14
C VAL A 164 5.59 2.57 7.96
N PRO A 165 5.53 1.62 8.89
CA PRO A 165 4.54 0.55 8.85
C PRO A 165 3.18 1.09 9.25
N ILE A 166 2.12 0.74 8.51
CA ILE A 166 0.75 1.21 8.77
C ILE A 166 -0.21 0.03 8.73
N ALA A 167 -0.76 -0.32 9.88
CA ALA A 167 -1.82 -1.31 9.97
C ALA A 167 -3.19 -0.70 9.64
N GLN A 168 -4.02 -1.43 8.88
CA GLN A 168 -5.39 -1.06 8.53
C GLN A 168 -6.35 -2.20 8.83
N TRP A 169 -7.55 -1.86 9.32
CA TRP A 169 -8.61 -2.83 9.56
C TRP A 169 -9.99 -2.19 9.48
N GLY A 170 -10.97 -2.94 8.96
CA GLY A 170 -12.36 -2.49 8.81
C GLY A 170 -12.79 -2.26 7.36
N SER A 171 -11.87 -1.97 6.45
CA SER A 171 -12.18 -1.77 5.02
C SER A 171 -12.80 -3.01 4.37
N GLN A 172 -12.41 -4.22 4.80
CA GLN A 172 -12.97 -5.50 4.35
C GLN A 172 -14.41 -5.74 4.83
N ILE A 173 -14.86 -5.01 5.85
CA ILE A 173 -16.27 -5.03 6.28
C ILE A 173 -17.11 -4.17 5.34
N VAL A 174 -16.55 -3.06 4.85
CA VAL A 174 -17.19 -2.21 3.85
C VAL A 174 -17.22 -2.90 2.48
N MET A 175 -16.07 -3.42 2.04
CA MET A 175 -15.93 -4.20 0.81
C MET A 175 -15.13 -5.46 1.11
N PRO A 176 -15.76 -6.64 1.13
CA PRO A 176 -15.09 -7.89 1.47
C PRO A 176 -13.90 -8.19 0.57
N THR A 177 -12.90 -8.87 1.13
CA THR A 177 -11.69 -9.33 0.40
C THR A 177 -12.12 -10.09 -0.86
N TYR A 178 -11.66 -9.62 -2.01
CA TYR A 178 -12.07 -10.07 -3.34
C TYR A 178 -13.56 -9.88 -3.68
N GLY A 179 -14.34 -9.22 -2.81
CA GLY A 179 -15.74 -8.86 -3.06
C GLY A 179 -15.88 -7.63 -3.95
N LYS A 180 -17.13 -7.36 -4.38
CA LYS A 180 -17.50 -6.19 -5.17
C LYS A 180 -18.66 -5.40 -4.55
N LYS A 181 -19.38 -5.99 -3.61
CA LYS A 181 -20.49 -5.33 -2.94
C LYS A 181 -19.97 -4.41 -1.86
N ILE A 182 -20.52 -3.20 -1.79
CA ILE A 182 -20.17 -2.20 -0.77
C ILE A 182 -21.31 -2.18 0.26
N LYS A 183 -20.95 -2.30 1.54
CA LYS A 183 -21.85 -2.11 2.67
C LYS A 183 -21.87 -0.62 3.03
N LEU A 184 -23.02 0.03 2.89
CA LEU A 184 -23.15 1.45 3.16
C LEU A 184 -23.48 1.73 4.64
N PHE A 185 -24.35 0.93 5.25
CA PHE A 185 -24.81 1.14 6.61
C PHE A 185 -24.86 -0.18 7.41
N PRO A 186 -24.67 -0.12 8.74
CA PRO A 186 -24.16 1.05 9.48
C PRO A 186 -22.72 1.37 9.08
N ARG A 187 -22.30 2.65 9.31
CA ARG A 187 -20.91 3.08 9.05
C ARG A 187 -19.92 2.21 9.81
N THR A 188 -18.92 1.72 9.12
CA THR A 188 -17.91 0.81 9.68
C THR A 188 -16.74 1.60 10.29
N PRO A 189 -16.26 1.27 11.51
CA PRO A 189 -15.00 1.79 12.01
C PRO A 189 -13.85 1.39 11.09
N ILE A 190 -13.14 2.38 10.56
CA ILE A 190 -11.93 2.19 9.75
C ILE A 190 -10.75 2.55 10.63
N ASN A 191 -10.12 1.51 11.13
CA ASN A 191 -8.99 1.62 12.01
C ASN A 191 -7.70 1.73 11.19
N VAL A 192 -6.87 2.74 11.50
CA VAL A 192 -5.54 2.93 10.92
C VAL A 192 -4.57 3.28 12.04
N LEU A 193 -3.46 2.56 12.10
CA LEU A 193 -2.39 2.78 13.07
C LEU A 193 -1.06 2.87 12.33
N ALA A 194 -0.44 4.05 12.35
CA ALA A 194 0.91 4.23 11.84
C ALA A 194 1.93 4.04 12.98
N GLY A 195 2.84 3.10 12.80
CA GLY A 195 3.97 2.86 13.68
C GLY A 195 5.09 3.88 13.47
N LYS A 196 6.10 3.81 14.34
CA LYS A 196 7.33 4.59 14.17
C LYS A 196 8.08 4.15 12.91
N PRO A 197 8.81 5.07 12.24
CA PRO A 197 9.67 4.71 11.12
C PRO A 197 10.67 3.61 11.54
N LEU A 198 10.76 2.57 10.72
CA LEU A 198 11.66 1.43 10.94
C LEU A 198 13.07 1.77 10.45
N ASP A 199 14.06 1.45 11.26
CA ASP A 199 15.47 1.56 10.89
C ASP A 199 15.92 0.29 10.17
N LEU A 200 16.33 0.44 8.92
CA LEU A 200 16.90 -0.63 8.10
C LEU A 200 18.43 -0.50 7.94
N SER A 201 19.09 0.34 8.73
CA SER A 201 20.54 0.57 8.65
C SER A 201 21.39 -0.71 8.77
N PRO A 202 21.00 -1.78 9.52
CA PRO A 202 21.76 -3.02 9.57
C PRO A 202 21.92 -3.73 8.22
N TRP A 203 21.06 -3.41 7.25
CA TRP A 203 21.05 -4.02 5.91
C TRP A 203 21.56 -3.07 4.80
N TYR A 204 21.95 -1.83 5.11
CA TYR A 204 22.43 -0.89 4.10
C TYR A 204 23.67 -1.42 3.39
N GLY A 205 23.70 -1.27 2.05
CA GLY A 205 24.77 -1.81 1.21
C GLY A 205 24.59 -3.28 0.82
N LYS A 206 23.50 -3.93 1.29
CA LYS A 206 23.19 -5.33 1.01
C LYS A 206 21.95 -5.51 0.09
N GLU A 207 21.65 -4.51 -0.73
CA GLU A 207 20.48 -4.49 -1.62
C GLU A 207 20.49 -5.57 -2.71
N SER A 208 21.65 -6.23 -2.92
CA SER A 208 21.81 -7.36 -3.85
C SER A 208 21.92 -8.72 -3.14
N ASP A 209 22.01 -8.73 -1.81
CA ASP A 209 22.09 -9.97 -1.02
C ASP A 209 20.68 -10.53 -0.75
N PRO A 210 20.35 -11.72 -1.28
CA PRO A 210 19.02 -12.31 -1.11
C PRO A 210 18.69 -12.65 0.34
N GLU A 211 19.68 -13.00 1.17
CA GLU A 211 19.49 -13.34 2.59
C GLU A 211 19.12 -12.08 3.36
N ALA A 212 19.96 -11.04 3.26
CA ALA A 212 19.72 -9.73 3.87
C ALA A 212 18.35 -9.14 3.46
N LEU A 213 17.95 -9.31 2.21
CA LEU A 213 16.63 -8.86 1.74
C LEU A 213 15.48 -9.66 2.36
N ARG A 214 15.64 -10.97 2.57
CA ARG A 214 14.64 -11.80 3.26
C ARG A 214 14.51 -11.39 4.72
N GLU A 215 15.64 -11.22 5.43
CA GLU A 215 15.66 -10.80 6.83
C GLU A 215 15.01 -9.42 7.02
N ALA A 216 15.41 -8.42 6.22
CA ALA A 216 14.83 -7.08 6.26
C ALA A 216 13.33 -7.10 5.96
N THR A 217 12.89 -7.93 4.99
CA THR A 217 11.47 -8.09 4.67
C THR A 217 10.72 -8.73 5.85
N ALA A 218 11.27 -9.78 6.45
CA ALA A 218 10.67 -10.44 7.60
C ALA A 218 10.57 -9.48 8.80
N PHE A 219 11.59 -8.65 9.04
CA PHE A 219 11.55 -7.59 10.04
C PHE A 219 10.39 -6.62 9.81
N VAL A 220 10.27 -6.06 8.61
CA VAL A 220 9.18 -5.12 8.28
C VAL A 220 7.80 -5.77 8.44
N MET A 221 7.64 -7.02 7.98
CA MET A 221 6.36 -7.74 8.09
C MET A 221 6.01 -8.08 9.53
N ARG A 222 7.00 -8.39 10.36
CA ARG A 222 6.80 -8.62 11.79
C ARG A 222 6.28 -7.35 12.48
N GLU A 223 6.92 -6.20 12.22
CA GLU A 223 6.51 -4.93 12.81
C GLU A 223 5.11 -4.50 12.34
N LEU A 224 4.81 -4.70 11.05
CA LEU A 224 3.47 -4.46 10.51
C LEU A 224 2.41 -5.37 11.15
N THR A 225 2.75 -6.64 11.37
CA THR A 225 1.84 -7.61 12.00
C THR A 225 1.64 -7.31 13.48
N ASN A 226 2.67 -6.85 14.21
CA ASN A 226 2.56 -6.38 15.58
C ASN A 226 1.59 -5.20 15.72
N LEU A 227 1.67 -4.23 14.79
CA LEU A 227 0.72 -3.12 14.75
C LEU A 227 -0.71 -3.58 14.45
N LEU A 228 -0.87 -4.57 13.59
CA LEU A 228 -2.19 -5.12 13.29
C LEU A 228 -2.75 -5.92 14.46
N GLU A 229 -1.92 -6.64 15.22
CA GLU A 229 -2.27 -7.31 16.47
C GLU A 229 -2.81 -6.28 17.49
N GLU A 230 -2.08 -5.17 17.70
CA GLU A 230 -2.53 -4.07 18.56
C GLU A 230 -3.85 -3.47 18.08
N LEU A 231 -3.96 -3.23 16.75
CA LEU A 231 -5.13 -2.59 16.16
C LEU A 231 -6.39 -3.45 16.31
N ARG A 232 -6.27 -4.76 16.17
CA ARG A 232 -7.38 -5.73 16.24
C ARG A 232 -7.71 -6.14 17.68
N GLY A 233 -6.75 -6.04 18.59
CA GLY A 233 -6.85 -6.63 19.95
C GLY A 233 -6.89 -8.16 19.91
N GLU A 234 -6.36 -8.78 18.87
CA GLU A 234 -6.34 -10.23 18.65
C GLU A 234 -4.89 -10.68 18.46
N LYS A 235 -4.51 -11.81 19.04
CA LYS A 235 -3.17 -12.38 18.84
C LYS A 235 -2.97 -12.82 17.39
N ARG A 236 -1.81 -12.44 16.82
CA ARG A 236 -1.39 -12.88 15.51
C ARG A 236 -1.20 -14.40 15.46
N PRO A 237 -1.36 -15.04 14.29
CA PRO A 237 -1.04 -16.46 14.14
C PRO A 237 0.44 -16.70 14.40
N VAL A 238 0.76 -17.87 14.92
CA VAL A 238 2.16 -18.33 15.16
C VAL A 238 2.90 -18.45 13.83
N GLU A 239 2.22 -19.00 12.81
CA GLU A 239 2.77 -19.15 11.46
C GLU A 239 2.16 -18.12 10.54
N ILE A 240 3.02 -17.43 9.76
CA ILE A 240 2.58 -16.49 8.72
C ILE A 240 2.13 -17.30 7.52
N PHE A 241 0.96 -17.00 6.97
CA PHE A 241 0.45 -17.63 5.77
C PHE A 241 1.43 -17.44 4.60
N ASP A 242 1.92 -18.56 4.05
CA ASP A 242 2.77 -18.54 2.87
C ASP A 242 1.97 -18.99 1.63
N PRO A 243 1.70 -18.09 0.68
CA PRO A 243 0.99 -18.43 -0.54
C PRO A 243 1.76 -19.40 -1.45
N HIS A 244 3.07 -19.61 -1.21
CA HIS A 244 3.86 -20.60 -1.94
C HIS A 244 3.55 -22.04 -1.51
N ASN A 245 3.14 -22.22 -0.27
CA ASN A 245 2.78 -23.51 0.33
C ASN A 245 1.27 -23.78 0.26
N SER A 246 0.52 -22.98 -0.49
CA SER A 246 -0.93 -23.11 -0.62
C SER A 246 -1.35 -23.50 -2.04
N ALA A 247 -2.49 -24.20 -2.18
CA ALA A 247 -3.10 -24.49 -3.46
C ALA A 247 -3.75 -23.26 -4.13
N LEU A 248 -3.69 -22.09 -3.50
CA LEU A 248 -4.30 -20.85 -4.02
C LEU A 248 -3.38 -20.20 -5.06
N PRO A 249 -3.94 -19.65 -6.15
CA PRO A 249 -3.13 -18.95 -7.15
C PRO A 249 -2.44 -17.73 -6.54
N ARG A 250 -1.16 -17.52 -6.83
CA ARG A 250 -0.33 -16.45 -6.26
C ARG A 250 -0.79 -15.05 -6.63
N THR A 251 -1.53 -14.89 -7.72
CA THR A 251 -2.00 -13.59 -8.22
C THR A 251 -3.46 -13.66 -8.64
N GLY A 252 -4.11 -12.50 -8.73
CA GLY A 252 -5.48 -12.42 -9.20
C GLY A 252 -6.53 -12.77 -8.14
N ASN A 253 -7.79 -12.82 -8.56
CA ASN A 253 -8.93 -13.16 -7.71
C ASN A 253 -9.25 -14.65 -7.82
N PHE A 254 -8.84 -15.43 -6.83
CA PHE A 254 -9.08 -16.88 -6.79
C PHE A 254 -10.55 -17.26 -6.57
N LYS A 255 -11.39 -16.32 -6.14
CA LYS A 255 -12.86 -16.55 -6.00
C LYS A 255 -13.59 -16.49 -7.35
N LYS A 256 -12.95 -16.01 -8.42
CA LYS A 256 -13.58 -15.95 -9.74
C LYS A 256 -13.70 -17.30 -10.45
N GLY A 257 -12.93 -18.32 -10.04
CA GLY A 257 -12.95 -19.66 -10.63
C GLY A 257 -13.99 -20.63 -10.06
N LYS A 258 -14.75 -20.25 -9.02
CA LYS A 258 -15.75 -21.11 -8.37
C LYS A 258 -17.20 -20.74 -8.77
N LYS A 259 -17.43 -20.36 -10.01
CA LYS A 259 -18.78 -20.39 -10.60
C LYS A 259 -18.89 -21.68 -11.43
N LYS A 260 -19.30 -22.76 -10.80
CA LYS A 260 -20.13 -23.82 -11.40
C LYS A 260 -21.56 -23.62 -10.90
#